data_b2735b194de449906625073948f46415
#
_entry.id   b2735b194de449906625073948f46415
#
_cell.length_a   1.000
_cell.length_b   1.000
_cell.length_c   1.000
_cell.angle_alpha   90.00
_cell.angle_beta   90.00
_cell.angle_gamma   90.00
#
_symmetry.space_group_name_H-M   'P 1'
#
loop_
_entity.id
_entity.type
_entity.pdbx_description
1 polymer ?
#
loop_
_entity_poly.entity_id
_entity_poly.type
_entity_poly.pdbx_seq_one_letter_code
_entity_poly.pdbx_strand_id
1 'polypeptide(L)'
;MILGSLIEGEVTIYYMLFTLVCLLILGLTLGKLAELIKVPAVTGYLLAGILCGPVIGLVNEHTSDTLSRLSNIAIGFIAFSIGLELWLPKFKKSGKQILIITFAQALLTTIVVFLLLFVFQQPLWLCIVLSAIACATAPAPIMMIVKRYQAKGEVTDTLIPVVGLDDGVGIIIFGVCLSISSALLSGEDLNVHTALLEPLLEIVLSIFFGGLLGIILEKLARHVFIKFGKHERNDAYLTVSICAVLLSVTGSHYAGLSPILTPMVAGMVFTNFVNKESFKLEAKAIDKFTAPLMICFFTLAGADLDFSILLSAGIVGIIYVIARVIGKMVGAYLGAKMSKAPANVQKYLGLGLLPQGGVAIGMVIACTTVFPEAEGLFVQTVVLAGIVIYELLGPTLVKFALKQSGELHSPDEIKKDKHEKIELSIKESIFSVEDHKTEEK
;
A
#
# COMPACT_ATOMS: atom_id res chain seq x y z
N MET A 1 -19.16 -40.04 16.17
CA MET A 1 -18.35 -39.43 15.09
C MET A 1 -18.88 -38.05 14.69
N ILE A 2 -20.15 -37.92 14.24
CA ILE A 2 -20.73 -36.63 13.83
C ILE A 2 -20.79 -35.60 14.98
N LEU A 3 -21.12 -36.02 16.21
CA LEU A 3 -21.18 -35.12 17.39
C LEU A 3 -19.77 -34.64 17.82
N GLY A 4 -18.75 -35.47 17.69
CA GLY A 4 -17.36 -35.11 17.99
C GLY A 4 -16.82 -34.05 17.01
N SER A 5 -17.09 -34.23 15.70
CA SER A 5 -16.66 -33.25 14.69
C SER A 5 -17.40 -31.89 14.79
N LEU A 6 -18.64 -31.89 15.25
CA LEU A 6 -19.38 -30.63 15.51
C LEU A 6 -18.80 -29.87 16.73
N ILE A 7 -18.46 -30.63 17.81
CA ILE A 7 -17.86 -30.03 19.02
C ILE A 7 -16.45 -29.49 18.72
N GLU A 8 -15.63 -30.25 17.98
CA GLU A 8 -14.30 -29.77 17.55
C GLU A 8 -14.41 -28.53 16.65
N GLY A 9 -15.37 -28.51 15.72
CA GLY A 9 -15.62 -27.34 14.87
C GLY A 9 -16.05 -26.10 15.66
N GLU A 10 -16.93 -26.24 16.65
CA GLU A 10 -17.34 -25.11 17.51
C GLU A 10 -16.19 -24.58 18.36
N VAL A 11 -15.41 -25.43 19.00
CA VAL A 11 -14.24 -25.04 19.78
C VAL A 11 -13.23 -24.30 18.91
N THR A 12 -13.03 -24.74 17.68
CA THR A 12 -12.13 -24.09 16.72
C THR A 12 -12.60 -22.68 16.38
N ILE A 13 -13.89 -22.45 16.13
CA ILE A 13 -14.44 -21.11 15.83
C ILE A 13 -14.24 -20.15 16.99
N TYR A 14 -14.57 -20.55 18.21
CA TYR A 14 -14.39 -19.68 19.38
C TYR A 14 -12.91 -19.36 19.67
N TYR A 15 -12.03 -20.32 19.47
CA TYR A 15 -10.58 -20.10 19.58
C TYR A 15 -10.08 -19.09 18.54
N MET A 16 -10.55 -19.20 17.29
CA MET A 16 -10.23 -18.25 16.22
C MET A 16 -10.73 -16.84 16.54
N LEU A 17 -11.96 -16.72 17.03
CA LEU A 17 -12.52 -15.41 17.44
C LEU A 17 -11.70 -14.80 18.57
N PHE A 18 -11.30 -15.62 19.55
CA PHE A 18 -10.43 -15.17 20.65
C PHE A 18 -9.06 -14.71 20.13
N THR A 19 -8.44 -15.49 19.25
CA THR A 19 -7.17 -15.13 18.61
C THR A 19 -7.30 -13.83 17.84
N LEU A 20 -8.36 -13.64 17.06
CA LEU A 20 -8.62 -12.39 16.33
C LEU A 20 -8.75 -11.19 17.28
N VAL A 21 -9.44 -11.34 18.41
CA VAL A 21 -9.55 -10.29 19.44
C VAL A 21 -8.18 -9.94 20.00
N CYS A 22 -7.36 -10.95 20.31
CA CYS A 22 -6.00 -10.73 20.81
C CYS A 22 -5.12 -10.00 19.78
N LEU A 23 -5.16 -10.41 18.52
CA LEU A 23 -4.43 -9.76 17.41
C LEU A 23 -4.86 -8.29 17.25
N LEU A 24 -6.15 -8.00 17.28
CA LEU A 24 -6.66 -6.64 17.15
C LEU A 24 -6.28 -5.76 18.35
N ILE A 25 -6.41 -6.26 19.57
CA ILE A 25 -6.08 -5.49 20.77
C ILE A 25 -4.57 -5.24 20.87
N LEU A 26 -3.75 -6.27 20.70
CA LEU A 26 -2.29 -6.14 20.71
C LEU A 26 -1.79 -5.29 19.55
N GLY A 27 -2.33 -5.50 18.35
CA GLY A 27 -2.03 -4.68 17.18
C GLY A 27 -2.33 -3.20 17.45
N LEU A 28 -3.55 -2.89 17.91
CA LEU A 28 -3.94 -1.53 18.22
C LEU A 28 -3.07 -0.89 19.30
N THR A 29 -2.74 -1.62 20.37
CA THR A 29 -1.93 -1.11 21.49
C THR A 29 -0.50 -0.86 21.07
N LEU A 30 0.17 -1.84 20.42
CA LEU A 30 1.53 -1.68 19.93
C LEU A 30 1.63 -0.70 18.77
N GLY A 31 0.62 -0.62 17.91
CA GLY A 31 0.53 0.40 16.88
C GLY A 31 0.51 1.82 17.46
N LYS A 32 -0.29 2.05 18.51
CA LYS A 32 -0.29 3.34 19.22
C LYS A 32 1.01 3.63 19.95
N LEU A 33 1.63 2.61 20.56
CA LEU A 33 2.96 2.75 21.18
C LEU A 33 4.02 3.13 20.13
N ALA A 34 3.99 2.50 18.96
CA ALA A 34 4.86 2.86 17.83
C ALA A 34 4.68 4.33 17.41
N GLU A 35 3.44 4.80 17.30
CA GLU A 35 3.16 6.21 16.98
C GLU A 35 3.69 7.19 18.05
N LEU A 36 3.64 6.82 19.33
CA LEU A 36 4.20 7.63 20.42
C LEU A 36 5.72 7.83 20.29
N ILE A 37 6.43 6.80 19.84
CA ILE A 37 7.88 6.89 19.56
C ILE A 37 8.18 7.40 18.12
N LYS A 38 7.16 7.88 17.41
CA LYS A 38 7.25 8.47 16.06
C LYS A 38 7.59 7.46 14.96
N VAL A 39 7.25 6.21 15.15
CA VAL A 39 7.33 5.11 14.19
C VAL A 39 5.91 4.86 13.63
N PRO A 40 5.75 4.42 12.38
CA PRO A 40 4.45 4.07 11.83
C PRO A 40 3.73 2.98 12.62
N ALA A 41 2.39 3.08 12.73
CA ALA A 41 1.58 2.09 13.44
C ALA A 41 1.75 0.66 12.90
N VAL A 42 1.98 0.53 11.59
CA VAL A 42 2.19 -0.76 10.92
C VAL A 42 3.33 -1.57 11.53
N THR A 43 4.42 -0.92 11.92
CA THR A 43 5.53 -1.59 12.64
C THR A 43 5.06 -2.19 13.98
N GLY A 44 4.18 -1.47 14.69
CA GLY A 44 3.57 -1.98 15.92
C GLY A 44 2.65 -3.17 15.66
N TYR A 45 1.92 -3.17 14.54
CA TYR A 45 1.08 -4.31 14.14
C TYR A 45 1.90 -5.56 13.83
N LEU A 46 2.98 -5.42 13.07
CA LEU A 46 3.92 -6.52 12.78
C LEU A 46 4.53 -7.09 14.07
N LEU A 47 4.99 -6.22 14.99
CA LEU A 47 5.52 -6.65 16.29
C LEU A 47 4.48 -7.37 17.14
N ALA A 48 3.21 -6.92 17.11
CA ALA A 48 2.12 -7.61 17.80
C ALA A 48 1.91 -9.02 17.22
N GLY A 49 2.01 -9.16 15.89
CA GLY A 49 1.97 -10.44 15.22
C GLY A 49 3.10 -11.38 15.63
N ILE A 50 4.34 -10.89 15.61
CA ILE A 50 5.50 -11.65 16.07
C ILE A 50 5.32 -12.13 17.52
N LEU A 51 4.76 -11.31 18.39
CA LEU A 51 4.46 -11.72 19.77
C LEU A 51 3.38 -12.80 19.82
N CYS A 52 2.29 -12.65 19.06
CA CYS A 52 1.17 -13.61 19.07
C CYS A 52 1.50 -14.95 18.38
N GLY A 53 2.33 -14.93 17.34
CA GLY A 53 2.76 -16.10 16.58
C GLY A 53 3.99 -16.76 17.23
N PRO A 54 5.20 -16.47 16.75
CA PRO A 54 6.42 -17.20 17.14
C PRO A 54 6.74 -17.16 18.63
N VAL A 55 6.37 -16.08 19.37
CA VAL A 55 6.76 -15.91 20.78
C VAL A 55 5.77 -16.59 21.74
N ILE A 56 4.46 -16.32 21.57
CA ILE A 56 3.41 -16.83 22.47
C ILE A 56 2.81 -18.12 21.96
N GLY A 57 2.83 -18.38 20.63
CA GLY A 57 2.21 -19.55 20.00
C GLY A 57 0.67 -19.49 19.98
N LEU A 58 0.09 -18.30 20.07
CA LEU A 58 -1.36 -18.11 20.02
C LEU A 58 -1.91 -18.36 18.60
N VAL A 59 -1.14 -18.02 17.57
CA VAL A 59 -1.46 -18.30 16.17
C VAL A 59 -0.74 -19.61 15.81
N ASN A 60 -1.50 -20.66 15.61
CA ASN A 60 -1.02 -21.95 15.10
C ASN A 60 -1.34 -22.08 13.61
N GLU A 61 -0.75 -23.07 12.91
CA GLU A 61 -0.92 -23.28 11.47
C GLU A 61 -2.39 -23.33 11.06
N HIS A 62 -3.23 -24.07 11.78
CA HIS A 62 -4.66 -24.19 11.46
C HIS A 62 -5.42 -22.86 11.62
N THR A 63 -5.05 -22.06 12.60
CA THR A 63 -5.65 -20.74 12.86
C THR A 63 -5.15 -19.74 11.82
N SER A 64 -3.87 -19.80 11.44
CA SER A 64 -3.29 -18.96 10.39
C SER A 64 -3.95 -19.22 9.04
N ASP A 65 -4.13 -20.46 8.61
CA ASP A 65 -4.79 -20.81 7.35
C ASP A 65 -6.21 -20.25 7.23
N THR A 66 -6.96 -20.29 8.31
CA THR A 66 -8.34 -19.79 8.27
C THR A 66 -8.38 -18.26 8.34
N LEU A 67 -7.51 -17.65 9.13
CA LEU A 67 -7.40 -16.18 9.21
C LEU A 67 -6.73 -15.57 7.97
N SER A 68 -5.93 -16.35 7.21
CA SER A 68 -5.34 -15.90 5.93
C SER A 68 -6.41 -15.54 4.89
N ARG A 69 -7.58 -16.19 4.94
CA ARG A 69 -8.74 -15.83 4.10
C ARG A 69 -9.25 -14.40 4.40
N LEU A 70 -9.16 -13.98 5.65
CA LEU A 70 -9.49 -12.59 6.05
C LEU A 70 -8.44 -11.61 5.52
N SER A 71 -7.17 -12.04 5.44
CA SER A 71 -6.09 -11.25 4.83
C SER A 71 -6.36 -10.95 3.35
N ASN A 72 -6.88 -11.91 2.60
CA ASN A 72 -7.24 -11.69 1.19
C ASN A 72 -8.33 -10.63 1.01
N ILE A 73 -9.31 -10.58 1.91
CA ILE A 73 -10.32 -9.52 1.94
C ILE A 73 -9.66 -8.18 2.30
N ALA A 74 -8.81 -8.17 3.32
CA ALA A 74 -8.10 -6.97 3.75
C ALA A 74 -7.24 -6.36 2.63
N ILE A 75 -6.53 -7.20 1.86
CA ILE A 75 -5.75 -6.77 0.69
C ILE A 75 -6.65 -6.06 -0.33
N GLY A 76 -7.82 -6.61 -0.62
CA GLY A 76 -8.79 -5.98 -1.53
C GLY A 76 -9.20 -4.57 -1.07
N PHE A 77 -9.47 -4.40 0.23
CA PHE A 77 -9.78 -3.08 0.81
C PHE A 77 -8.59 -2.14 0.79
N ILE A 78 -7.38 -2.62 1.10
CA ILE A 78 -6.14 -1.84 1.04
C ILE A 78 -5.91 -1.39 -0.41
N ALA A 79 -6.00 -2.30 -1.37
CA ALA A 79 -5.82 -1.99 -2.79
C ALA A 79 -6.85 -0.97 -3.30
N PHE A 80 -8.12 -1.14 -2.93
CA PHE A 80 -9.17 -0.17 -3.26
C PHE A 80 -8.89 1.20 -2.65
N SER A 81 -8.48 1.27 -1.38
CA SER A 81 -8.11 2.54 -0.72
C SER A 81 -6.93 3.23 -1.41
N ILE A 82 -5.91 2.48 -1.84
CA ILE A 82 -4.81 3.00 -2.65
C ILE A 82 -5.35 3.57 -3.97
N GLY A 83 -6.25 2.84 -4.63
CA GLY A 83 -6.93 3.29 -5.82
C GLY A 83 -7.68 4.63 -5.65
N LEU A 84 -8.36 4.81 -4.51
CA LEU A 84 -9.03 6.07 -4.17
C LEU A 84 -8.06 7.27 -4.08
N GLU A 85 -6.82 7.07 -3.69
CA GLU A 85 -5.81 8.14 -3.64
C GLU A 85 -5.30 8.57 -5.03
N LEU A 86 -5.49 7.73 -6.07
CA LEU A 86 -5.06 7.98 -7.44
C LEU A 86 -6.00 8.92 -8.20
N TRP A 87 -6.00 10.20 -7.83
CA TRP A 87 -6.80 11.22 -8.50
C TRP A 87 -6.05 11.83 -9.69
N LEU A 88 -6.40 11.40 -10.91
CA LEU A 88 -5.73 11.73 -12.17
C LEU A 88 -5.56 13.24 -12.47
N PRO A 89 -6.50 14.16 -12.10
CA PRO A 89 -6.28 15.58 -12.33
C PRO A 89 -5.08 16.19 -11.60
N LYS A 90 -4.64 15.61 -10.48
CA LYS A 90 -3.40 16.03 -9.80
C LYS A 90 -2.15 15.83 -10.67
N PHE A 91 -2.18 14.82 -11.54
CA PHE A 91 -1.05 14.42 -12.37
C PHE A 91 -0.94 15.20 -13.69
N LYS A 92 -1.99 15.92 -14.11
CA LYS A 92 -2.01 16.63 -15.39
C LYS A 92 -0.98 17.76 -15.53
N LYS A 93 -0.60 18.44 -14.44
CA LYS A 93 0.31 19.60 -14.50
C LYS A 93 1.80 19.25 -14.65
N SER A 94 2.24 18.06 -14.21
CA SER A 94 3.64 17.63 -14.26
C SER A 94 3.79 16.22 -14.85
N GLY A 95 2.81 15.75 -15.61
CA GLY A 95 2.62 14.36 -15.97
C GLY A 95 3.83 13.68 -16.63
N LYS A 96 4.48 14.36 -17.61
CA LYS A 96 5.62 13.75 -18.32
C LYS A 96 6.83 13.54 -17.42
N GLN A 97 7.16 14.52 -16.59
CA GLN A 97 8.30 14.44 -15.66
C GLN A 97 8.07 13.34 -14.62
N ILE A 98 6.89 13.31 -14.02
CA ILE A 98 6.52 12.31 -13.00
C ILE A 98 6.55 10.90 -13.61
N LEU A 99 5.97 10.70 -14.79
CA LEU A 99 5.99 9.41 -15.48
C LEU A 99 7.43 8.93 -15.75
N ILE A 100 8.29 9.80 -16.31
CA ILE A 100 9.70 9.43 -16.57
C ILE A 100 10.40 9.02 -15.28
N ILE A 101 10.21 9.77 -14.19
CA ILE A 101 10.82 9.46 -12.90
C ILE A 101 10.30 8.13 -12.36
N THR A 102 8.96 7.92 -12.37
CA THR A 102 8.34 6.70 -11.85
C THR A 102 8.82 5.46 -12.59
N PHE A 103 8.78 5.47 -13.93
CA PHE A 103 9.26 4.33 -14.72
C PHE A 103 10.76 4.11 -14.56
N ALA A 104 11.56 5.18 -14.61
CA ALA A 104 13.02 5.06 -14.47
C ALA A 104 13.41 4.50 -13.11
N GLN A 105 12.82 5.01 -12.00
CA GLN A 105 13.16 4.53 -10.68
C GLN A 105 12.67 3.09 -10.44
N ALA A 106 11.48 2.70 -10.92
CA ALA A 106 10.98 1.36 -10.78
C ALA A 106 11.86 0.35 -11.55
N LEU A 107 12.09 0.59 -12.85
CA LEU A 107 12.91 -0.29 -13.68
C LEU A 107 14.35 -0.37 -13.20
N LEU A 108 15.00 0.76 -12.89
CA LEU A 108 16.38 0.75 -12.42
C LEU A 108 16.51 0.09 -11.04
N THR A 109 15.55 0.26 -10.15
CA THR A 109 15.55 -0.47 -8.88
C THR A 109 15.47 -1.97 -9.12
N THR A 110 14.55 -2.42 -9.97
CA THR A 110 14.44 -3.83 -10.36
C THR A 110 15.74 -4.35 -10.95
N ILE A 111 16.34 -3.63 -11.91
CA ILE A 111 17.61 -4.05 -12.53
C ILE A 111 18.76 -4.13 -11.51
N VAL A 112 18.91 -3.13 -10.65
CA VAL A 112 20.01 -3.10 -9.66
C VAL A 112 19.85 -4.22 -8.64
N VAL A 113 18.66 -4.45 -8.12
CA VAL A 113 18.40 -5.53 -7.16
C VAL A 113 18.60 -6.89 -7.81
N PHE A 114 18.11 -7.08 -9.04
CA PHE A 114 18.35 -8.29 -9.80
C PHE A 114 19.84 -8.57 -9.99
N LEU A 115 20.59 -7.58 -10.47
CA LEU A 115 22.03 -7.75 -10.74
C LEU A 115 22.82 -8.07 -9.46
N LEU A 116 22.52 -7.38 -8.34
CA LEU A 116 23.20 -7.65 -7.09
C LEU A 116 22.88 -9.05 -6.56
N LEU A 117 21.62 -9.48 -6.53
CA LEU A 117 21.27 -10.83 -6.13
C LEU A 117 21.92 -11.88 -7.05
N PHE A 118 21.94 -11.64 -8.35
CA PHE A 118 22.57 -12.53 -9.33
C PHE A 118 24.07 -12.64 -9.13
N VAL A 119 24.78 -11.55 -8.88
CA VAL A 119 26.23 -11.54 -8.57
C VAL A 119 26.54 -12.35 -7.29
N PHE A 120 25.63 -12.32 -6.31
CA PHE A 120 25.73 -13.15 -5.12
C PHE A 120 25.20 -14.58 -5.31
N GLN A 121 25.07 -15.02 -6.56
CA GLN A 121 24.73 -16.39 -6.96
C GLN A 121 23.41 -16.90 -6.38
N GLN A 122 22.41 -16.01 -6.20
CA GLN A 122 21.09 -16.43 -5.80
C GLN A 122 20.35 -17.08 -6.97
N PRO A 123 19.42 -18.02 -6.71
CA PRO A 123 18.61 -18.66 -7.75
C PRO A 123 17.93 -17.63 -8.66
N LEU A 124 17.88 -17.88 -9.96
CA LEU A 124 17.36 -16.93 -10.95
C LEU A 124 15.92 -16.52 -10.66
N TRP A 125 15.05 -17.46 -10.31
CA TRP A 125 13.66 -17.18 -9.95
C TRP A 125 13.56 -16.21 -8.76
N LEU A 126 14.43 -16.36 -7.76
CA LEU A 126 14.47 -15.51 -6.57
C LEU A 126 14.97 -14.11 -6.91
N CYS A 127 16.01 -14.01 -7.76
CA CYS A 127 16.50 -12.72 -8.24
C CYS A 127 15.42 -11.93 -8.96
N ILE A 128 14.61 -12.59 -9.80
CA ILE A 128 13.54 -11.96 -10.58
C ILE A 128 12.42 -11.47 -9.66
N VAL A 129 11.89 -12.33 -8.78
CA VAL A 129 10.74 -11.94 -7.94
C VAL A 129 11.10 -10.91 -6.88
N LEU A 130 12.23 -11.06 -6.17
CA LEU A 130 12.66 -10.08 -5.16
C LEU A 130 12.96 -8.71 -5.78
N SER A 131 13.56 -8.69 -6.98
CA SER A 131 13.84 -7.44 -7.68
C SER A 131 12.56 -6.69 -8.07
N ALA A 132 11.53 -7.41 -8.48
CA ALA A 132 10.23 -6.81 -8.79
C ALA A 132 9.55 -6.24 -7.55
N ILE A 133 9.54 -6.98 -6.42
CA ILE A 133 8.98 -6.51 -5.16
C ILE A 133 9.73 -5.28 -4.64
N ALA A 134 11.03 -5.19 -4.90
CA ALA A 134 11.87 -4.07 -4.45
C ALA A 134 11.47 -2.71 -5.05
N CYS A 135 10.79 -2.67 -6.18
CA CYS A 135 10.40 -1.40 -6.80
C CYS A 135 9.26 -0.66 -6.07
N ALA A 136 8.40 -1.36 -5.31
CA ALA A 136 7.27 -0.76 -4.62
C ALA A 136 7.69 0.20 -3.48
N THR A 137 6.91 1.28 -3.27
CA THR A 137 7.17 2.31 -2.23
C THR A 137 5.93 2.50 -1.37
N ALA A 138 6.07 2.54 -0.04
CA ALA A 138 4.96 2.78 0.87
C ALA A 138 4.56 4.26 0.93
N PRO A 139 3.32 4.64 0.58
CA PRO A 139 2.86 6.02 0.65
C PRO A 139 2.61 6.50 2.08
N ALA A 140 2.20 5.63 2.99
CA ALA A 140 1.77 6.00 4.33
C ALA A 140 2.83 6.74 5.17
N PRO A 141 4.09 6.25 5.29
CA PRO A 141 5.14 6.95 6.03
C PRO A 141 5.46 8.33 5.44
N ILE A 142 5.43 8.44 4.12
CA ILE A 142 5.70 9.69 3.39
C ILE A 142 4.62 10.72 3.68
N MET A 143 3.34 10.33 3.51
CA MET A 143 2.20 11.21 3.77
C MET A 143 2.11 11.64 5.23
N MET A 144 2.51 10.76 6.17
CA MET A 144 2.59 11.10 7.59
C MET A 144 3.57 12.25 7.83
N ILE A 145 4.78 12.19 7.26
CA ILE A 145 5.80 13.25 7.40
C ILE A 145 5.36 14.53 6.71
N VAL A 146 4.87 14.45 5.46
CA VAL A 146 4.38 15.60 4.71
C VAL A 146 3.26 16.33 5.44
N LYS A 147 2.25 15.60 5.94
CA LYS A 147 1.13 16.19 6.70
C LYS A 147 1.58 16.76 8.05
N ARG A 148 2.46 16.04 8.77
CA ARG A 148 2.92 16.46 10.10
C ARG A 148 3.73 17.75 10.07
N TYR A 149 4.61 17.90 9.09
CA TYR A 149 5.49 19.07 8.94
C TYR A 149 4.98 20.06 7.90
N GLN A 150 3.78 19.85 7.35
CA GLN A 150 3.18 20.68 6.28
C GLN A 150 4.18 20.97 5.14
N ALA A 151 4.95 19.94 4.77
CA ALA A 151 6.00 20.07 3.76
C ALA A 151 5.40 20.52 2.42
N LYS A 152 6.06 21.49 1.79
CA LYS A 152 5.69 22.07 0.48
C LYS A 152 6.94 22.42 -0.28
N GLY A 153 7.00 22.04 -1.54
CA GLY A 153 8.11 22.39 -2.43
C GLY A 153 8.26 21.38 -3.55
N GLU A 154 9.30 21.55 -4.35
CA GLU A 154 9.52 20.77 -5.58
C GLU A 154 9.69 19.28 -5.32
N VAL A 155 10.37 18.90 -4.22
CA VAL A 155 10.58 17.49 -3.85
C VAL A 155 9.25 16.90 -3.38
N THR A 156 8.51 17.58 -2.51
CA THR A 156 7.19 17.13 -2.02
C THR A 156 6.20 16.98 -3.17
N ASP A 157 6.14 17.98 -4.06
CA ASP A 157 5.21 18.00 -5.19
C ASP A 157 5.54 16.94 -6.25
N THR A 158 6.79 16.46 -6.29
CA THR A 158 7.22 15.35 -7.14
C THR A 158 7.05 14.01 -6.42
N LEU A 159 7.41 13.93 -5.15
CA LEU A 159 7.42 12.69 -4.35
C LEU A 159 6.01 12.07 -4.24
N ILE A 160 5.01 12.89 -3.88
CA ILE A 160 3.65 12.39 -3.68
C ILE A 160 3.06 11.74 -4.94
N PRO A 161 3.10 12.38 -6.12
CA PRO A 161 2.62 11.75 -7.35
C PRO A 161 3.45 10.54 -7.80
N VAL A 162 4.77 10.59 -7.65
CA VAL A 162 5.65 9.45 -8.01
C VAL A 162 5.27 8.23 -7.19
N VAL A 163 5.13 8.37 -5.87
CA VAL A 163 4.72 7.26 -4.99
C VAL A 163 3.34 6.74 -5.34
N GLY A 164 2.38 7.62 -5.65
CA GLY A 164 1.04 7.18 -6.04
C GLY A 164 0.98 6.40 -7.36
N LEU A 165 1.93 6.62 -8.28
CA LEU A 165 2.04 5.87 -9.53
C LEU A 165 2.96 4.65 -9.43
N ASP A 166 3.88 4.65 -8.48
CA ASP A 166 4.89 3.61 -8.26
C ASP A 166 4.24 2.26 -7.99
N ASP A 167 3.18 2.24 -7.21
CA ASP A 167 2.42 1.05 -6.91
C ASP A 167 1.84 0.39 -8.18
N GLY A 168 1.26 1.19 -9.08
CA GLY A 168 0.73 0.68 -10.34
C GLY A 168 1.81 0.12 -11.26
N VAL A 169 2.93 0.83 -11.42
CA VAL A 169 4.08 0.37 -12.21
C VAL A 169 4.71 -0.87 -11.57
N GLY A 170 4.84 -0.88 -10.24
CA GLY A 170 5.37 -2.01 -9.48
C GLY A 170 4.55 -3.29 -9.66
N ILE A 171 3.22 -3.20 -9.60
CA ILE A 171 2.33 -4.35 -9.80
C ILE A 171 2.49 -4.92 -11.22
N ILE A 172 2.63 -4.07 -12.24
CA ILE A 172 2.84 -4.52 -13.62
C ILE A 172 4.16 -5.27 -13.76
N ILE A 173 5.27 -4.71 -13.23
CA ILE A 173 6.58 -5.36 -13.24
C ILE A 173 6.51 -6.68 -12.46
N PHE A 174 5.88 -6.66 -11.29
CA PHE A 174 5.74 -7.83 -10.44
C PHE A 174 4.93 -8.95 -11.10
N GLY A 175 3.80 -8.66 -11.74
CA GLY A 175 2.98 -9.67 -12.41
C GLY A 175 3.77 -10.44 -13.47
N VAL A 176 4.52 -9.73 -14.32
CA VAL A 176 5.41 -10.35 -15.32
C VAL A 176 6.52 -11.18 -14.64
N CYS A 177 7.18 -10.62 -13.63
CA CYS A 177 8.26 -11.30 -12.92
C CYS A 177 7.79 -12.52 -12.14
N LEU A 178 6.61 -12.46 -11.52
CA LEU A 178 6.00 -13.58 -10.79
C LEU A 178 5.76 -14.78 -11.71
N SER A 179 5.19 -14.54 -12.88
CA SER A 179 4.92 -15.61 -13.86
C SER A 179 6.20 -16.22 -14.39
N ILE A 180 7.22 -15.42 -14.70
CA ILE A 180 8.53 -15.94 -15.12
C ILE A 180 9.16 -16.76 -13.99
N SER A 181 9.09 -16.29 -12.75
CA SER A 181 9.66 -17.00 -11.60
C SER A 181 8.92 -18.32 -11.31
N SER A 182 7.58 -18.33 -11.46
CA SER A 182 6.75 -19.53 -11.31
C SER A 182 7.10 -20.59 -12.37
N ALA A 183 7.23 -20.19 -13.64
CA ALA A 183 7.62 -21.08 -14.73
C ALA A 183 9.04 -21.67 -14.51
N LEU A 184 9.99 -20.88 -13.98
CA LEU A 184 11.33 -21.37 -13.64
C LEU A 184 11.30 -22.37 -12.48
N LEU A 185 10.41 -22.21 -11.50
CA LEU A 185 10.24 -23.15 -10.39
C LEU A 185 9.54 -24.45 -10.80
N SER A 186 8.53 -24.38 -11.68
CA SER A 186 7.80 -25.53 -12.17
C SER A 186 8.62 -26.41 -13.12
N GLY A 187 9.77 -25.91 -13.62
CA GLY A 187 10.57 -26.62 -14.62
C GLY A 187 9.89 -26.74 -15.99
N GLU A 188 8.83 -25.96 -16.21
CA GLU A 188 8.15 -25.88 -17.50
C GLU A 188 9.01 -25.11 -18.51
N ASP A 189 8.98 -25.57 -19.77
CA ASP A 189 9.63 -24.83 -20.84
C ASP A 189 9.07 -23.41 -20.92
N LEU A 190 9.93 -22.41 -20.80
CA LEU A 190 9.58 -20.99 -20.91
C LEU A 190 9.00 -20.71 -22.30
N ASN A 191 7.69 -20.89 -22.43
CA ASN A 191 6.98 -20.46 -23.61
C ASN A 191 6.68 -18.96 -23.49
N VAL A 192 7.02 -18.19 -24.53
CA VAL A 192 6.73 -16.75 -24.60
C VAL A 192 5.25 -16.44 -24.34
N HIS A 193 4.36 -17.37 -24.70
CA HIS A 193 2.93 -17.23 -24.47
C HIS A 193 2.59 -17.25 -22.97
N THR A 194 3.06 -18.24 -22.21
CA THR A 194 2.77 -18.37 -20.78
C THR A 194 3.54 -17.37 -19.93
N ALA A 195 4.79 -17.06 -20.33
CA ALA A 195 5.65 -16.17 -19.54
C ALA A 195 5.33 -14.66 -19.72
N LEU A 196 4.79 -14.24 -20.86
CA LEU A 196 4.54 -12.83 -21.17
C LEU A 196 3.08 -12.53 -21.54
N LEU A 197 2.44 -13.36 -22.34
CA LEU A 197 1.10 -13.03 -22.86
C LEU A 197 0.02 -13.22 -21.79
N GLU A 198 0.09 -14.28 -20.99
CA GLU A 198 -0.89 -14.54 -19.93
C GLU A 198 -0.86 -13.45 -18.83
N PRO A 199 0.31 -13.05 -18.26
CA PRO A 199 0.35 -11.96 -17.30
C PRO A 199 -0.08 -10.61 -17.90
N LEU A 200 0.27 -10.36 -19.15
CA LEU A 200 -0.18 -9.14 -19.82
C LEU A 200 -1.70 -9.11 -20.00
N LEU A 201 -2.29 -10.24 -20.38
CA LEU A 201 -3.74 -10.40 -20.47
C LEU A 201 -4.40 -10.27 -19.10
N GLU A 202 -3.84 -10.89 -18.05
CA GLU A 202 -4.31 -10.74 -16.67
C GLU A 202 -4.35 -9.26 -16.26
N ILE A 203 -3.28 -8.51 -16.52
CA ILE A 203 -3.21 -7.08 -16.21
C ILE A 203 -4.26 -6.30 -16.98
N VAL A 204 -4.36 -6.49 -18.32
CA VAL A 204 -5.32 -5.77 -19.18
C VAL A 204 -6.75 -6.08 -18.76
N LEU A 205 -7.07 -7.35 -18.51
CA LEU A 205 -8.40 -7.77 -18.09
C LEU A 205 -8.72 -7.29 -16.68
N SER A 206 -7.74 -7.25 -15.75
CA SER A 206 -7.89 -6.69 -14.41
C SER A 206 -8.22 -5.20 -14.46
N ILE A 207 -7.54 -4.45 -15.34
CA ILE A 207 -7.81 -3.02 -15.55
C ILE A 207 -9.21 -2.84 -16.14
N PHE A 208 -9.59 -3.64 -17.13
CA PHE A 208 -10.90 -3.56 -17.75
C PHE A 208 -12.03 -3.90 -16.76
N PHE A 209 -11.91 -5.00 -16.06
CA PHE A 209 -12.91 -5.47 -15.10
C PHE A 209 -13.01 -4.52 -13.90
N GLY A 210 -11.87 -4.10 -13.32
CA GLY A 210 -11.83 -3.10 -12.25
C GLY A 210 -12.42 -1.76 -12.68
N GLY A 211 -12.08 -1.32 -13.90
CA GLY A 211 -12.65 -0.10 -14.50
C GLY A 211 -14.17 -0.17 -14.65
N LEU A 212 -14.68 -1.28 -15.16
CA LEU A 212 -16.11 -1.52 -15.30
C LEU A 212 -16.83 -1.49 -13.95
N LEU A 213 -16.29 -2.18 -12.93
CA LEU A 213 -16.81 -2.17 -11.56
C LEU A 213 -16.80 -0.76 -10.97
N GLY A 214 -15.73 0.01 -11.14
CA GLY A 214 -15.63 1.39 -10.67
C GLY A 214 -16.71 2.30 -11.29
N ILE A 215 -16.99 2.14 -12.58
CA ILE A 215 -18.08 2.88 -13.27
C ILE A 215 -19.46 2.46 -12.76
N ILE A 216 -19.68 1.15 -12.59
CA ILE A 216 -20.96 0.63 -12.07
C ILE A 216 -21.23 1.18 -10.68
N LEU A 217 -20.21 1.17 -9.83
CA LEU A 217 -20.25 1.71 -8.48
C LEU A 217 -20.62 3.19 -8.45
N GLU A 218 -19.94 3.98 -9.26
CA GLU A 218 -20.21 5.42 -9.34
C GLU A 218 -21.65 5.67 -9.76
N LYS A 219 -22.14 4.97 -10.79
CA LYS A 219 -23.52 5.08 -11.24
C LYS A 219 -24.52 4.63 -10.17
N LEU A 220 -24.25 3.53 -9.48
CA LEU A 220 -25.08 3.03 -8.39
C LEU A 220 -25.10 4.02 -7.24
N ALA A 221 -23.93 4.48 -6.82
CA ALA A 221 -23.77 5.51 -5.81
C ALA A 221 -24.57 6.77 -6.17
N ARG A 222 -24.42 7.28 -7.38
CA ARG A 222 -25.16 8.47 -7.87
C ARG A 222 -26.67 8.27 -7.90
N HIS A 223 -27.16 7.14 -8.40
CA HIS A 223 -28.61 6.89 -8.54
C HIS A 223 -29.32 6.65 -7.21
N VAL A 224 -28.70 5.90 -6.32
CA VAL A 224 -29.28 5.55 -5.02
C VAL A 224 -29.28 6.77 -4.09
N PHE A 225 -28.28 7.67 -4.20
CA PHE A 225 -27.99 8.70 -3.19
C PHE A 225 -28.59 10.08 -3.44
N ILE A 226 -29.10 10.36 -4.63
CA ILE A 226 -29.83 11.63 -4.88
C ILE A 226 -31.08 11.73 -4.01
N LYS A 227 -31.63 10.60 -3.56
CA LYS A 227 -32.89 10.52 -2.79
C LYS A 227 -32.74 10.49 -1.27
N PHE A 228 -31.53 10.31 -0.71
CA PHE A 228 -31.30 10.12 0.72
C PHE A 228 -30.67 11.33 1.41
N GLY A 229 -30.98 11.54 2.71
CA GLY A 229 -30.40 12.60 3.52
C GLY A 229 -28.89 12.46 3.77
N LYS A 230 -28.21 13.53 4.25
CA LYS A 230 -26.75 13.54 4.42
C LYS A 230 -26.16 12.41 5.29
N HIS A 231 -26.90 11.90 6.26
CA HIS A 231 -26.46 10.84 7.19
C HIS A 231 -26.59 9.45 6.55
N GLU A 232 -27.71 9.20 5.92
CA GLU A 232 -28.00 7.95 5.19
C GLU A 232 -27.07 7.76 3.99
N ARG A 233 -26.55 8.85 3.41
CA ARG A 233 -25.55 8.81 2.34
C ARG A 233 -24.25 8.14 2.74
N ASN A 234 -23.74 8.37 3.95
CA ASN A 234 -22.45 7.80 4.38
C ASN A 234 -22.51 6.29 4.51
N ASP A 235 -23.58 5.76 5.09
CA ASP A 235 -23.74 4.32 5.30
C ASP A 235 -23.97 3.58 3.98
N ALA A 236 -24.70 4.21 3.07
CA ALA A 236 -24.94 3.67 1.76
C ALA A 236 -23.68 3.69 0.89
N TYR A 237 -22.88 4.77 0.91
CA TYR A 237 -21.58 4.83 0.23
C TYR A 237 -20.63 3.75 0.74
N LEU A 238 -20.53 3.60 2.06
CA LEU A 238 -19.71 2.56 2.66
C LEU A 238 -20.17 1.16 2.22
N THR A 239 -21.47 0.90 2.26
CA THR A 239 -22.04 -0.40 1.85
C THR A 239 -21.76 -0.71 0.39
N VAL A 240 -21.93 0.25 -0.51
CA VAL A 240 -21.64 0.07 -1.94
C VAL A 240 -20.17 -0.18 -2.17
N SER A 241 -19.29 0.54 -1.47
CA SER A 241 -17.85 0.33 -1.59
C SER A 241 -17.40 -1.02 -1.06
N ILE A 242 -18.00 -1.48 0.06
CA ILE A 242 -17.78 -2.83 0.58
C ILE A 242 -18.20 -3.88 -0.47
N CYS A 243 -19.40 -3.74 -1.02
CA CYS A 243 -19.88 -4.65 -2.07
C CYS A 243 -18.95 -4.67 -3.28
N ALA A 244 -18.43 -3.52 -3.68
CA ALA A 244 -17.50 -3.41 -4.79
C ALA A 244 -16.19 -4.10 -4.55
N VAL A 245 -15.59 -3.88 -3.39
CA VAL A 245 -14.34 -4.55 -3.02
C VAL A 245 -14.56 -6.06 -3.02
N LEU A 246 -15.62 -6.54 -2.37
CA LEU A 246 -15.94 -7.96 -2.33
C LEU A 246 -16.19 -8.54 -3.73
N LEU A 247 -16.93 -7.83 -4.59
CA LEU A 247 -17.13 -8.23 -5.99
C LEU A 247 -15.84 -8.19 -6.79
N SER A 248 -14.96 -7.21 -6.56
CA SER A 248 -13.66 -7.13 -7.22
C SER A 248 -12.78 -8.33 -6.83
N VAL A 249 -12.68 -8.64 -5.53
CA VAL A 249 -11.88 -9.77 -5.02
C VAL A 249 -12.46 -11.10 -5.49
N THR A 250 -13.77 -11.29 -5.37
CA THR A 250 -14.43 -12.53 -5.80
C THR A 250 -14.36 -12.71 -7.32
N GLY A 251 -14.65 -11.64 -8.07
CA GLY A 251 -14.63 -11.67 -9.53
C GLY A 251 -13.22 -11.89 -10.07
N SER A 252 -12.20 -11.28 -9.48
CA SER A 252 -10.81 -11.52 -9.86
C SER A 252 -10.40 -12.97 -9.63
N HIS A 253 -10.79 -13.56 -8.49
CA HIS A 253 -10.48 -14.96 -8.19
C HIS A 253 -11.08 -15.93 -9.21
N TYR A 254 -12.37 -15.80 -9.54
CA TYR A 254 -13.03 -16.69 -10.51
C TYR A 254 -12.62 -16.45 -11.96
N ALA A 255 -12.21 -15.22 -12.29
CA ALA A 255 -11.79 -14.87 -13.65
C ALA A 255 -10.27 -15.02 -13.88
N GLY A 256 -9.49 -15.46 -12.89
CA GLY A 256 -8.03 -15.55 -12.97
C GLY A 256 -7.38 -14.17 -13.16
N LEU A 257 -7.91 -13.14 -12.49
CA LEU A 257 -7.42 -11.77 -12.56
C LEU A 257 -6.68 -11.38 -11.27
N SER A 258 -5.90 -10.31 -11.32
CA SER A 258 -5.17 -9.82 -10.16
C SER A 258 -6.09 -9.36 -9.02
N PRO A 259 -6.01 -9.98 -7.82
CA PRO A 259 -6.82 -9.61 -6.67
C PRO A 259 -6.40 -8.26 -6.04
N ILE A 260 -5.27 -7.69 -6.48
CA ILE A 260 -4.77 -6.38 -6.04
C ILE A 260 -5.12 -5.32 -7.08
N LEU A 261 -4.77 -5.57 -8.35
CA LEU A 261 -4.95 -4.59 -9.42
C LEU A 261 -6.42 -4.29 -9.69
N THR A 262 -7.27 -5.31 -9.67
CA THR A 262 -8.72 -5.15 -9.95
C THR A 262 -9.40 -4.19 -8.98
N PRO A 263 -9.36 -4.38 -7.64
CA PRO A 263 -9.96 -3.43 -6.70
C PRO A 263 -9.25 -2.07 -6.69
N MET A 264 -7.93 -2.00 -6.93
CA MET A 264 -7.20 -0.75 -7.02
C MET A 264 -7.70 0.09 -8.20
N VAL A 265 -7.88 -0.52 -9.38
CA VAL A 265 -8.43 0.18 -10.56
C VAL A 265 -9.88 0.58 -10.33
N ALA A 266 -10.68 -0.26 -9.67
CA ALA A 266 -12.05 0.10 -9.30
C ALA A 266 -12.10 1.35 -8.41
N GLY A 267 -11.24 1.45 -7.38
CA GLY A 267 -11.09 2.62 -6.53
C GLY A 267 -10.61 3.85 -7.31
N MET A 268 -9.62 3.69 -8.19
CA MET A 268 -9.10 4.78 -9.05
C MET A 268 -10.18 5.34 -9.98
N VAL A 269 -10.92 4.48 -10.66
CA VAL A 269 -12.00 4.90 -11.57
C VAL A 269 -13.11 5.58 -10.77
N PHE A 270 -13.50 4.99 -9.67
CA PHE A 270 -14.52 5.55 -8.78
C PHE A 270 -14.14 6.99 -8.35
N THR A 271 -12.95 7.22 -7.79
CA THR A 271 -12.51 8.55 -7.32
C THR A 271 -12.45 9.61 -8.43
N ASN A 272 -12.20 9.19 -9.68
CA ASN A 272 -12.08 10.11 -10.81
C ASN A 272 -13.42 10.51 -11.44
N PHE A 273 -14.49 9.76 -11.18
CA PHE A 273 -15.83 10.04 -11.69
C PHE A 273 -16.78 10.62 -10.63
N VAL A 274 -16.46 10.52 -9.34
CA VAL A 274 -17.27 11.05 -8.23
C VAL A 274 -16.99 12.53 -7.98
N ASN A 275 -18.01 13.28 -7.54
CA ASN A 275 -17.87 14.68 -7.13
C ASN A 275 -16.97 14.82 -5.88
N LYS A 276 -16.16 15.90 -5.82
CA LYS A 276 -15.17 16.15 -4.75
C LYS A 276 -15.75 16.11 -3.33
N GLU A 277 -16.99 16.51 -3.12
CA GLU A 277 -17.63 16.50 -1.79
C GLU A 277 -18.01 15.08 -1.36
N SER A 278 -18.57 14.29 -2.26
CA SER A 278 -18.89 12.89 -2.04
C SER A 278 -17.64 12.05 -1.80
N PHE A 279 -16.57 12.31 -2.58
CA PHE A 279 -15.28 11.65 -2.42
C PHE A 279 -14.69 11.77 -1.02
N LYS A 280 -14.69 12.97 -0.42
CA LYS A 280 -14.13 13.18 0.94
C LYS A 280 -14.86 12.40 2.02
N LEU A 281 -16.18 12.26 1.88
CA LEU A 281 -17.01 11.52 2.83
C LEU A 281 -16.77 10.02 2.73
N GLU A 282 -16.67 9.53 1.53
CA GLU A 282 -16.50 8.12 1.20
C GLU A 282 -15.10 7.60 1.51
N ALA A 283 -14.06 8.29 1.07
CA ALA A 283 -12.68 7.95 1.42
C ALA A 283 -12.52 7.85 2.96
N LYS A 284 -13.13 8.78 3.72
CA LYS A 284 -13.11 8.74 5.18
C LYS A 284 -13.89 7.57 5.78
N ALA A 285 -14.99 7.15 5.15
CA ALA A 285 -15.78 6.01 5.61
C ALA A 285 -15.04 4.69 5.35
N ILE A 286 -14.47 4.55 4.16
CA ILE A 286 -13.66 3.38 3.79
C ILE A 286 -12.40 3.28 4.64
N ASP A 287 -11.67 4.37 4.87
CA ASP A 287 -10.49 4.39 5.74
C ASP A 287 -10.80 3.88 7.15
N LYS A 288 -11.96 4.27 7.71
CA LYS A 288 -12.40 3.78 9.03
C LYS A 288 -12.70 2.29 9.03
N PHE A 289 -13.29 1.77 7.97
CA PHE A 289 -13.60 0.35 7.84
C PHE A 289 -12.33 -0.48 7.57
N THR A 290 -11.42 0.05 6.76
CA THR A 290 -10.16 -0.61 6.40
C THR A 290 -9.19 -0.67 7.58
N ALA A 291 -9.25 0.28 8.54
CA ALA A 291 -8.31 0.34 9.65
C ALA A 291 -8.24 -0.95 10.50
N PRO A 292 -9.35 -1.56 10.98
CA PRO A 292 -9.30 -2.84 11.69
C PRO A 292 -8.79 -3.99 10.81
N LEU A 293 -9.12 -3.99 9.52
CA LEU A 293 -8.64 -4.98 8.57
C LEU A 293 -7.12 -4.87 8.36
N MET A 294 -6.59 -3.65 8.31
CA MET A 294 -5.15 -3.41 8.26
C MET A 294 -4.44 -3.94 9.51
N ILE A 295 -5.00 -3.68 10.71
CA ILE A 295 -4.44 -4.21 11.95
C ILE A 295 -4.39 -5.74 11.88
N CYS A 296 -5.51 -6.38 11.54
CA CYS A 296 -5.59 -7.83 11.42
C CYS A 296 -4.59 -8.38 10.39
N PHE A 297 -4.53 -7.76 9.21
CA PHE A 297 -3.64 -8.16 8.12
C PHE A 297 -2.16 -8.10 8.51
N PHE A 298 -1.71 -6.97 9.07
CA PHE A 298 -0.31 -6.82 9.44
C PHE A 298 0.08 -7.63 10.68
N THR A 299 -0.85 -7.86 11.63
CA THR A 299 -0.58 -8.74 12.75
C THR A 299 -0.49 -10.20 12.32
N LEU A 300 -1.32 -10.65 11.39
CA LEU A 300 -1.20 -11.99 10.81
C LEU A 300 0.11 -12.14 10.03
N ALA A 301 0.44 -11.18 9.16
CA ALA A 301 1.72 -11.18 8.45
C ALA A 301 2.93 -11.24 9.40
N GLY A 302 2.85 -10.59 10.56
CA GLY A 302 3.87 -10.68 11.60
C GLY A 302 3.87 -12.04 12.32
N ALA A 303 2.70 -12.67 12.50
CA ALA A 303 2.57 -13.96 13.14
C ALA A 303 3.11 -15.13 12.30
N ASP A 304 3.06 -14.99 10.98
CA ASP A 304 3.58 -15.96 10.01
C ASP A 304 5.11 -15.85 9.82
N LEU A 305 5.79 -14.90 10.47
CA LEU A 305 7.25 -14.77 10.41
C LEU A 305 7.94 -15.94 11.12
N ASP A 306 8.69 -16.73 10.37
CA ASP A 306 9.53 -17.81 10.91
C ASP A 306 10.96 -17.31 11.17
N PHE A 307 11.37 -17.31 12.44
CA PHE A 307 12.72 -16.90 12.85
C PHE A 307 13.82 -17.85 12.37
N SER A 308 13.51 -19.12 12.11
CA SER A 308 14.48 -20.08 11.56
C SER A 308 14.83 -19.74 10.12
N ILE A 309 13.82 -19.36 9.34
CA ILE A 309 13.97 -18.87 7.97
C ILE A 309 14.66 -17.51 7.96
N LEU A 310 14.42 -16.65 8.94
CA LEU A 310 15.08 -15.34 9.07
C LEU A 310 16.60 -15.47 9.18
N LEU A 311 17.11 -16.48 9.90
CA LEU A 311 18.55 -16.74 10.00
C LEU A 311 19.13 -17.21 8.66
N SER A 312 18.43 -18.09 7.95
CA SER A 312 18.86 -18.59 6.62
C SER A 312 18.71 -17.51 5.52
N ALA A 313 17.67 -16.67 5.61
CA ALA A 313 17.43 -15.55 4.71
C ALA A 313 18.33 -14.34 4.99
N GLY A 314 19.08 -14.33 6.11
CA GLY A 314 19.78 -13.13 6.61
C GLY A 314 20.72 -12.47 5.62
N ILE A 315 21.53 -13.24 4.90
CA ILE A 315 22.45 -12.70 3.87
C ILE A 315 21.65 -12.16 2.68
N VAL A 316 20.65 -12.91 2.21
CA VAL A 316 19.80 -12.48 1.08
C VAL A 316 19.02 -11.24 1.45
N GLY A 317 18.50 -11.18 2.68
CA GLY A 317 17.78 -10.01 3.21
C GLY A 317 18.67 -8.76 3.28
N ILE A 318 19.91 -8.90 3.74
CA ILE A 318 20.88 -7.80 3.76
C ILE A 318 21.20 -7.30 2.34
N ILE A 319 21.45 -8.23 1.40
CA ILE A 319 21.69 -7.89 0.01
C ILE A 319 20.46 -7.18 -0.58
N TYR A 320 19.26 -7.70 -0.34
CA TYR A 320 18.01 -7.12 -0.79
C TYR A 320 17.84 -5.68 -0.29
N VAL A 321 18.03 -5.45 1.01
CA VAL A 321 17.91 -4.12 1.62
C VAL A 321 18.93 -3.15 1.02
N ILE A 322 20.22 -3.52 0.95
CA ILE A 322 21.26 -2.65 0.41
C ILE A 322 21.03 -2.38 -1.09
N ALA A 323 20.75 -3.42 -1.86
CA ALA A 323 20.50 -3.33 -3.30
C ALA A 323 19.33 -2.40 -3.62
N ARG A 324 18.25 -2.50 -2.84
CA ARG A 324 17.07 -1.65 -2.99
C ARG A 324 17.38 -0.18 -2.68
N VAL A 325 18.14 0.11 -1.63
CA VAL A 325 18.56 1.49 -1.35
C VAL A 325 19.33 2.07 -2.53
N ILE A 326 20.32 1.32 -3.04
CA ILE A 326 21.12 1.74 -4.19
C ILE A 326 20.22 1.95 -5.42
N GLY A 327 19.36 0.98 -5.72
CA GLY A 327 18.44 1.03 -6.87
C GLY A 327 17.50 2.23 -6.82
N LYS A 328 16.84 2.46 -5.68
CA LYS A 328 15.96 3.62 -5.48
C LYS A 328 16.69 4.95 -5.61
N MET A 329 17.87 5.07 -5.02
CA MET A 329 18.68 6.29 -5.11
C MET A 329 19.13 6.57 -6.55
N VAL A 330 19.73 5.57 -7.20
CA VAL A 330 20.22 5.70 -8.58
C VAL A 330 19.06 5.90 -9.55
N GLY A 331 18.00 5.12 -9.41
CA GLY A 331 16.83 5.19 -10.29
C GLY A 331 16.11 6.53 -10.22
N ALA A 332 15.88 7.04 -9.00
CA ALA A 332 15.27 8.35 -8.80
C ALA A 332 16.16 9.49 -9.33
N TYR A 333 17.47 9.43 -9.06
CA TYR A 333 18.42 10.42 -9.58
C TYR A 333 18.45 10.45 -11.11
N LEU A 334 18.61 9.31 -11.75
CA LEU A 334 18.65 9.21 -13.20
C LEU A 334 17.33 9.61 -13.86
N GLY A 335 16.19 9.16 -13.30
CA GLY A 335 14.87 9.56 -13.77
C GLY A 335 14.62 11.08 -13.65
N ALA A 336 15.00 11.66 -12.52
CA ALA A 336 14.91 13.11 -12.30
C ALA A 336 15.84 13.89 -13.26
N LYS A 337 17.04 13.39 -13.49
CA LYS A 337 18.00 14.00 -14.43
C LYS A 337 17.51 13.91 -15.88
N MET A 338 17.01 12.74 -16.31
CA MET A 338 16.44 12.53 -17.66
C MET A 338 15.24 13.41 -17.92
N SER A 339 14.41 13.63 -16.90
CA SER A 339 13.22 14.50 -16.99
C SER A 339 13.52 15.98 -16.79
N LYS A 340 14.80 16.36 -16.58
CA LYS A 340 15.25 17.73 -16.28
C LYS A 340 14.56 18.33 -15.05
N ALA A 341 14.32 17.49 -14.03
CA ALA A 341 13.76 17.93 -12.77
C ALA A 341 14.69 18.90 -12.03
N PRO A 342 14.17 19.75 -11.12
CA PRO A 342 14.98 20.65 -10.29
C PRO A 342 16.08 19.92 -9.52
N ALA A 343 17.18 20.61 -9.21
CA ALA A 343 18.35 20.02 -8.57
C ALA A 343 18.03 19.36 -7.20
N ASN A 344 17.12 19.95 -6.43
CA ASN A 344 16.67 19.38 -5.16
C ASN A 344 15.95 18.06 -5.35
N VAL A 345 15.09 17.95 -6.39
CA VAL A 345 14.41 16.69 -6.74
C VAL A 345 15.43 15.63 -7.14
N GLN A 346 16.41 15.97 -8.00
CA GLN A 346 17.46 15.04 -8.39
C GLN A 346 18.22 14.49 -7.19
N LYS A 347 18.51 15.33 -6.19
CA LYS A 347 19.36 14.97 -5.05
C LYS A 347 18.62 14.22 -3.93
N TYR A 348 17.38 14.59 -3.64
CA TYR A 348 16.70 14.16 -2.41
C TYR A 348 15.51 13.22 -2.64
N LEU A 349 14.98 13.12 -3.86
CA LEU A 349 13.80 12.30 -4.15
C LEU A 349 14.01 10.83 -3.79
N GLY A 350 15.18 10.27 -4.12
CA GLY A 350 15.49 8.85 -3.87
C GLY A 350 15.39 8.45 -2.39
N LEU A 351 15.82 9.34 -1.48
CA LEU A 351 15.67 9.12 -0.03
C LEU A 351 14.19 9.10 0.39
N GLY A 352 13.37 9.91 -0.25
CA GLY A 352 11.93 9.92 -0.03
C GLY A 352 11.22 8.64 -0.48
N LEU A 353 11.79 7.90 -1.44
CA LEU A 353 11.22 6.67 -2.02
C LEU A 353 11.67 5.38 -1.31
N LEU A 354 12.40 5.47 -0.20
CA LEU A 354 12.90 4.30 0.53
C LEU A 354 11.85 3.55 1.36
N PRO A 355 10.81 4.16 1.96
CA PRO A 355 9.79 3.39 2.67
C PRO A 355 9.20 2.27 1.81
N GLN A 356 8.97 1.09 2.40
CA GLN A 356 8.37 -0.06 1.75
C GLN A 356 7.30 -0.65 2.67
N GLY A 357 6.15 -1.06 2.13
CA GLY A 357 5.04 -1.54 2.97
C GLY A 357 3.90 -2.15 2.15
N GLY A 358 2.67 -1.72 2.36
CA GLY A 358 1.42 -2.30 1.91
C GLY A 358 1.41 -3.10 0.61
N VAL A 359 1.75 -2.47 -0.52
CA VAL A 359 1.75 -3.16 -1.83
C VAL A 359 2.79 -4.26 -1.91
N ALA A 360 3.99 -4.04 -1.32
CA ALA A 360 5.02 -5.08 -1.28
C ALA A 360 4.56 -6.33 -0.49
N ILE A 361 3.79 -6.14 0.58
CA ILE A 361 3.20 -7.24 1.35
C ILE A 361 2.16 -7.98 0.49
N GLY A 362 1.32 -7.25 -0.24
CA GLY A 362 0.38 -7.86 -1.19
C GLY A 362 1.09 -8.71 -2.26
N MET A 363 2.22 -8.22 -2.79
CA MET A 363 3.05 -8.99 -3.74
C MET A 363 3.63 -10.26 -3.10
N VAL A 364 4.08 -10.17 -1.84
CA VAL A 364 4.59 -11.31 -1.08
C VAL A 364 3.51 -12.39 -0.90
N ILE A 365 2.30 -11.99 -0.54
CA ILE A 365 1.19 -12.94 -0.40
C ILE A 365 0.86 -13.61 -1.75
N ALA A 366 0.92 -12.87 -2.85
CA ALA A 366 0.79 -13.50 -4.17
C ALA A 366 1.89 -14.56 -4.40
N CYS A 367 3.12 -14.32 -3.95
CA CYS A 367 4.17 -15.33 -4.00
C CYS A 367 3.84 -16.58 -3.17
N THR A 368 3.32 -16.43 -1.95
CA THR A 368 2.96 -17.58 -1.10
C THR A 368 1.77 -18.39 -1.63
N THR A 369 0.96 -17.82 -2.51
CA THR A 369 -0.14 -18.53 -3.16
C THR A 369 0.26 -19.22 -4.46
N VAL A 370 1.28 -18.71 -5.17
CA VAL A 370 1.71 -19.18 -6.49
C VAL A 370 2.91 -20.12 -6.41
N PHE A 371 3.85 -19.86 -5.50
CA PHE A 371 5.06 -20.68 -5.34
C PHE A 371 4.81 -21.89 -4.42
N PRO A 372 5.65 -22.93 -4.50
CA PRO A 372 5.69 -23.96 -3.47
C PRO A 372 5.92 -23.34 -2.09
N GLU A 373 5.43 -23.99 -1.04
CA GLU A 373 5.35 -23.44 0.32
C GLU A 373 6.70 -22.90 0.85
N ALA A 374 7.78 -23.65 0.67
CA ALA A 374 9.10 -23.29 1.16
C ALA A 374 9.65 -22.03 0.46
N GLU A 375 9.49 -21.92 -0.85
CA GLU A 375 9.94 -20.79 -1.66
C GLU A 375 9.09 -19.54 -1.39
N GLY A 376 7.78 -19.72 -1.24
CA GLY A 376 6.86 -18.64 -0.87
C GLY A 376 7.20 -18.06 0.49
N LEU A 377 7.39 -18.91 1.51
CA LEU A 377 7.78 -18.49 2.87
C LEU A 377 9.17 -17.81 2.88
N PHE A 378 10.11 -18.29 2.06
CA PHE A 378 11.43 -17.67 1.96
C PHE A 378 11.34 -16.24 1.43
N VAL A 379 10.62 -16.00 0.33
CA VAL A 379 10.37 -14.66 -0.21
C VAL A 379 9.68 -13.78 0.82
N GLN A 380 8.66 -14.31 1.48
CA GLN A 380 7.92 -13.62 2.54
C GLN A 380 8.85 -13.15 3.65
N THR A 381 9.69 -14.04 4.18
CA THR A 381 10.61 -13.73 5.28
C THR A 381 11.61 -12.65 4.88
N VAL A 382 12.24 -12.74 3.70
CA VAL A 382 13.20 -11.75 3.20
C VAL A 382 12.55 -10.38 3.09
N VAL A 383 11.38 -10.30 2.47
CA VAL A 383 10.72 -9.02 2.19
C VAL A 383 10.14 -8.41 3.47
N LEU A 384 9.49 -9.20 4.33
CA LEU A 384 8.93 -8.69 5.59
C LEU A 384 10.03 -8.18 6.52
N ALA A 385 11.18 -8.87 6.62
CA ALA A 385 12.34 -8.38 7.36
C ALA A 385 12.85 -7.04 6.79
N GLY A 386 12.90 -6.90 5.46
CA GLY A 386 13.23 -5.64 4.79
C GLY A 386 12.22 -4.54 5.10
N ILE A 387 10.92 -4.85 5.05
CA ILE A 387 9.85 -3.90 5.38
C ILE A 387 9.98 -3.37 6.80
N VAL A 388 10.25 -4.21 7.79
CA VAL A 388 10.46 -3.77 9.18
C VAL A 388 11.60 -2.74 9.25
N ILE A 389 12.71 -2.98 8.56
CA ILE A 389 13.84 -2.03 8.50
C ILE A 389 13.41 -0.71 7.84
N TYR A 390 12.69 -0.78 6.73
CA TYR A 390 12.27 0.41 6.00
C TYR A 390 11.15 1.18 6.70
N GLU A 391 10.27 0.53 7.43
CA GLU A 391 9.25 1.19 8.24
C GLU A 391 9.87 1.93 9.42
N LEU A 392 10.94 1.39 10.03
CA LEU A 392 11.66 2.05 11.11
C LEU A 392 12.49 3.24 10.62
N LEU A 393 13.24 3.08 9.54
CA LEU A 393 14.16 4.09 9.01
C LEU A 393 13.49 5.07 8.05
N GLY A 394 12.47 4.61 7.32
CA GLY A 394 11.83 5.35 6.23
C GLY A 394 11.33 6.74 6.62
N PRO A 395 10.52 6.92 7.68
CA PRO A 395 10.05 8.23 8.10
C PRO A 395 11.18 9.21 8.43
N THR A 396 12.26 8.69 9.03
CA THR A 396 13.45 9.48 9.35
C THR A 396 14.17 9.94 8.09
N LEU A 397 14.31 9.06 7.10
CA LEU A 397 14.93 9.36 5.81
C LEU A 397 14.10 10.33 4.98
N VAL A 398 12.79 10.17 4.94
CA VAL A 398 11.85 11.12 4.31
C VAL A 398 11.96 12.49 4.96
N LYS A 399 11.92 12.54 6.31
CA LYS A 399 12.10 13.79 7.06
C LYS A 399 13.45 14.44 6.76
N PHE A 400 14.51 13.66 6.69
CA PHE A 400 15.86 14.15 6.36
C PHE A 400 15.89 14.73 4.94
N ALA A 401 15.34 14.02 3.94
CA ALA A 401 15.27 14.49 2.56
C ALA A 401 14.55 15.84 2.44
N LEU A 402 13.34 15.95 3.03
CA LEU A 402 12.53 17.16 3.00
C LEU A 402 13.14 18.32 3.82
N LYS A 403 13.89 17.99 4.90
CA LYS A 403 14.63 19.00 5.66
C LYS A 403 15.78 19.59 4.84
N GLN A 404 16.55 18.73 4.17
CA GLN A 404 17.70 19.14 3.37
C GLN A 404 17.29 19.89 2.09
N SER A 405 16.10 19.63 1.56
CA SER A 405 15.53 20.39 0.45
C SER A 405 14.94 21.75 0.88
N GLY A 406 14.86 22.02 2.19
CA GLY A 406 14.28 23.26 2.72
C GLY A 406 12.75 23.30 2.70
N GLU A 407 12.08 22.15 2.60
CA GLU A 407 10.63 22.07 2.42
C GLU A 407 9.84 21.79 3.70
N LEU A 408 10.54 21.63 4.85
CA LEU A 408 9.87 21.45 6.15
C LEU A 408 9.63 22.80 6.83
N HIS A 409 8.42 22.98 7.32
CA HIS A 409 8.10 24.09 8.21
C HIS A 409 8.36 23.75 9.68
N SER A 410 8.86 24.70 10.44
CA SER A 410 9.05 24.52 11.89
C SER A 410 7.68 24.46 12.61
N PRO A 411 7.59 23.80 13.78
CA PRO A 411 6.35 23.78 14.56
C PRO A 411 5.82 25.18 14.92
N ASP A 412 6.71 26.17 15.03
CA ASP A 412 6.36 27.55 15.37
C ASP A 412 5.83 28.30 14.14
N GLU A 413 6.38 28.07 12.95
CA GLU A 413 5.84 28.57 11.68
C GLU A 413 4.45 27.99 11.40
N ILE A 414 4.25 26.70 11.67
CA ILE A 414 2.95 26.03 11.50
C ILE A 414 1.88 26.62 12.44
N LYS A 415 2.25 26.96 13.68
CA LYS A 415 1.33 27.62 14.63
C LYS A 415 0.98 29.04 14.18
N LYS A 416 1.96 29.78 13.66
CA LYS A 416 1.78 31.14 13.17
C LYS A 416 0.86 31.20 11.95
N ASP A 417 1.07 30.31 10.98
CA ASP A 417 0.23 30.17 9.77
C ASP A 417 -1.23 29.76 10.11
N LYS A 418 -1.40 28.92 11.16
CA LYS A 418 -2.75 28.58 11.68
C LYS A 418 -3.44 29.77 12.35
N HIS A 419 -2.73 30.56 13.14
CA HIS A 419 -3.30 31.75 13.77
C HIS A 419 -3.71 32.78 12.72
N GLU A 420 -2.86 33.05 11.75
CA GLU A 420 -3.11 33.99 10.66
C GLU A 420 -4.32 33.58 9.80
N LYS A 421 -4.47 32.27 9.50
CA LYS A 421 -5.66 31.75 8.80
C LYS A 421 -6.96 31.85 9.63
N ILE A 422 -6.88 31.66 10.93
CA ILE A 422 -8.03 31.82 11.83
C ILE A 422 -8.42 33.29 11.89
N GLU A 423 -7.47 34.22 12.02
CA GLU A 423 -7.73 35.67 12.02
C GLU A 423 -8.33 36.15 10.70
N LEU A 424 -7.81 35.65 9.56
CA LEU A 424 -8.38 35.98 8.24
C LEU A 424 -9.82 35.45 8.09
N SER A 425 -10.10 34.21 8.52
CA SER A 425 -11.46 33.66 8.46
C SER A 425 -12.45 34.37 9.38
N ILE A 426 -11.99 34.85 10.52
CA ILE A 426 -12.81 35.70 11.43
C ILE A 426 -13.07 37.07 10.79
N LYS A 427 -12.08 37.69 10.17
CA LYS A 427 -12.27 38.94 9.44
C LYS A 427 -13.24 38.80 8.27
N GLU A 428 -13.11 37.78 7.46
CA GLU A 428 -14.06 37.49 6.37
C GLU A 428 -15.47 37.25 6.87
N SER A 429 -15.65 36.53 7.99
CA SER A 429 -16.97 36.33 8.59
C SER A 429 -17.58 37.58 9.17
N ILE A 430 -16.76 38.53 9.69
CA ILE A 430 -17.24 39.83 10.20
C ILE A 430 -17.66 40.73 9.03
N PHE A 431 -16.87 40.79 7.95
CA PHE A 431 -17.21 41.54 6.75
C PHE A 431 -18.51 41.08 6.09
N SER A 432 -18.71 39.75 5.99
CA SER A 432 -19.94 39.18 5.42
C SER A 432 -21.19 39.49 6.25
N VAL A 433 -21.07 39.70 7.55
CA VAL A 433 -22.17 40.09 8.45
C VAL A 433 -22.48 41.61 8.36
N GLU A 434 -21.48 42.44 8.09
CA GLU A 434 -21.66 43.89 7.89
C GLU A 434 -22.31 44.20 6.53
N ASP A 435 -21.93 43.49 5.45
CA ASP A 435 -22.57 43.66 4.13
C ASP A 435 -24.05 43.28 4.13
N HIS A 436 -24.44 42.23 4.85
CA HIS A 436 -25.86 41.87 5.02
C HIS A 436 -26.69 42.86 5.82
N LYS A 437 -26.05 43.64 6.73
CA LYS A 437 -26.74 44.69 7.49
C LYS A 437 -26.89 46.03 6.72
N THR A 438 -26.14 46.22 5.66
CA THR A 438 -26.22 47.40 4.78
C THR A 438 -27.24 47.23 3.64
N GLU A 439 -27.59 46.00 3.27
CA GLU A 439 -28.64 45.72 2.28
C GLU A 439 -30.07 45.70 2.87
N GLU A 440 -30.24 45.64 4.22
CA GLU A 440 -31.56 45.70 4.90
C GLU A 440 -31.96 47.13 5.35
N LYS A 441 -31.23 48.15 5.01
CA LYS A 441 -31.60 49.59 5.22
C LYS A 441 -31.83 50.29 3.88
#